data_b793ae18fdf0e97eaef4586c4c82b002
#
_entry.id   b793ae18fdf0e97eaef4586c4c82b002
#
_cell.length_a   1.000
_cell.length_b   1.000
_cell.length_c   1.000
_cell.angle_alpha   90.00
_cell.angle_beta   90.00
_cell.angle_gamma   90.00
#
_symmetry.space_group_name_H-M   'P 1'
#
loop_
_entity.id
_entity.type
_entity.pdbx_description
1 polymer ?
#
loop_
_entity_poly.entity_id
_entity_poly.type
_entity_poly.pdbx_seq_one_letter_code
_entity_poly.pdbx_strand_id
1 'polypeptide(L)'
;MTIKHIRWVACIGLLAIICLQYVWLVNTYKLTKESIQFRSNEVFRDATMREVFYRMEVYQDSLQKKYKDKDTSIMVRINLDEDYDFFEDGRGDKNVNQWLMSNMQVSMQEIVKRDYKLSVSLSSLDSIYRTGLAAEGLDAEVITCVTDSLGNILRSSRSIQVGDYGLLKTGLQPINYKCTENLQAFIVNPYWVIFQQMTLLLIATVLMMAMIVYCLVYQIRIIAHQNKIARMREDFSYAMIHEMKTPLACILMGTRMLKSGTLDIFPDKREKHFQILEDESEHLLSLTNKVLTLSKLENAQLRLWKKEIQLRPMLEDLIEKYTAKADKPVHFSLHLESEWVYADEEFLKEAIGNLVDNSIKYSGEEVDIQISSLRQDYNFYLIKVRDNGIGIPLKDQSRIFEKYERASAADRSRKGGASGFGLGLNYVFRVAEAHGGKVCVESIEGEYSEFFLFLPSGEKK
;
A
#
# COMPACT_ATOMS: atom_id res chain seq x y z
N MET A 1 -22.74 -4.58 -6.01
CA MET A 1 -22.40 -4.58 -4.57
C MET A 1 -22.03 -3.14 -4.19
N THR A 2 -22.72 -2.53 -3.22
CA THR A 2 -22.47 -1.13 -2.86
C THR A 2 -21.12 -1.01 -2.13
N ILE A 3 -20.40 0.12 -2.31
CA ILE A 3 -19.12 0.43 -1.63
C ILE A 3 -19.24 0.23 -0.11
N LYS A 4 -20.42 0.47 0.47
CA LYS A 4 -20.70 0.22 1.89
C LYS A 4 -20.51 -1.26 2.27
N HIS A 5 -21.03 -2.20 1.48
CA HIS A 5 -20.87 -3.64 1.76
C HIS A 5 -19.41 -4.10 1.68
N ILE A 6 -18.65 -3.58 0.70
CA ILE A 6 -17.22 -3.90 0.57
C ILE A 6 -16.44 -3.42 1.80
N ARG A 7 -16.72 -2.22 2.29
CA ARG A 7 -16.09 -1.70 3.52
C ARG A 7 -16.43 -2.56 4.74
N TRP A 8 -17.69 -3.00 4.90
CA TRP A 8 -18.09 -3.87 6.00
C TRP A 8 -17.39 -5.22 5.96
N VAL A 9 -17.31 -5.86 4.78
CA VAL A 9 -16.59 -7.13 4.60
C VAL A 9 -15.11 -6.96 4.92
N ALA A 10 -14.48 -5.88 4.46
CA ALA A 10 -13.08 -5.58 4.77
C ALA A 10 -12.84 -5.36 6.27
N CYS A 11 -13.74 -4.66 6.97
CA CYS A 11 -13.66 -4.46 8.42
C CYS A 11 -13.80 -5.78 9.19
N ILE A 12 -14.74 -6.63 8.80
CA ILE A 12 -14.95 -7.95 9.43
C ILE A 12 -13.71 -8.84 9.21
N GLY A 13 -13.17 -8.87 7.98
CA GLY A 13 -11.96 -9.61 7.66
C GLY A 13 -10.73 -9.12 8.46
N LEU A 14 -10.57 -7.81 8.59
CA LEU A 14 -9.49 -7.22 9.41
C LEU A 14 -9.64 -7.60 10.88
N LEU A 15 -10.86 -7.52 11.42
CA LEU A 15 -11.14 -7.89 12.81
C LEU A 15 -10.84 -9.37 13.06
N ALA A 16 -11.22 -10.26 12.14
CA ALA A 16 -10.91 -11.69 12.23
C ALA A 16 -9.39 -11.96 12.23
N ILE A 17 -8.62 -11.24 11.39
CA ILE A 17 -7.16 -11.37 11.36
C ILE A 17 -6.54 -10.87 12.68
N ILE A 18 -7.02 -9.75 13.23
CA ILE A 18 -6.55 -9.23 14.54
C ILE A 18 -6.83 -10.25 15.66
N CYS A 19 -8.03 -10.85 15.69
CA CYS A 19 -8.37 -11.88 16.67
C CYS A 19 -7.47 -13.12 16.53
N LEU A 20 -7.21 -13.56 15.31
CA LEU A 20 -6.33 -14.70 15.05
C LEU A 20 -4.89 -14.41 15.52
N GLN A 21 -4.37 -13.24 15.21
CA GLN A 21 -3.04 -12.81 15.65
C GLN A 21 -2.93 -12.68 17.16
N TYR A 22 -3.96 -12.17 17.82
CA TYR A 22 -4.00 -12.09 19.27
C TYR A 22 -3.92 -13.50 19.90
N VAL A 23 -4.75 -14.43 19.44
CA VAL A 23 -4.74 -15.83 19.93
C VAL A 23 -3.36 -16.47 19.71
N TRP A 24 -2.80 -16.27 18.52
CA TRP A 24 -1.47 -16.80 18.18
C TRP A 24 -0.37 -16.20 19.06
N LEU A 25 -0.41 -14.88 19.31
CA LEU A 25 0.57 -14.20 20.18
C LEU A 25 0.52 -14.71 21.62
N VAL A 26 -0.70 -14.88 22.17
CA VAL A 26 -0.90 -15.42 23.53
C VAL A 26 -0.38 -16.86 23.62
N ASN A 27 -0.63 -17.67 22.60
CA ASN A 27 -0.14 -19.06 22.58
C ASN A 27 1.39 -19.10 22.49
N THR A 28 1.99 -18.28 21.62
CA THR A 28 3.44 -18.18 21.49
C THR A 28 4.10 -17.70 22.78
N TYR A 29 3.51 -16.71 23.46
CA TYR A 29 3.98 -16.25 24.76
C TYR A 29 3.99 -17.41 25.79
N LYS A 30 2.93 -18.23 25.86
CA LYS A 30 2.88 -19.39 26.78
C LYS A 30 3.97 -20.42 26.44
N LEU A 31 4.11 -20.80 25.17
CA LEU A 31 5.13 -21.75 24.72
C LEU A 31 6.56 -21.24 25.00
N THR A 32 6.83 -19.96 24.74
CA THR A 32 8.13 -19.35 25.04
C THR A 32 8.41 -19.37 26.55
N LYS A 33 7.42 -19.04 27.38
CA LYS A 33 7.55 -19.09 28.83
C LYS A 33 7.86 -20.51 29.33
N GLU A 34 7.14 -21.52 28.83
CA GLU A 34 7.37 -22.93 29.18
C GLU A 34 8.76 -23.41 28.72
N SER A 35 9.19 -23.02 27.52
CA SER A 35 10.52 -23.31 27.01
C SER A 35 11.64 -22.71 27.87
N ILE A 36 11.48 -21.44 28.27
CA ILE A 36 12.43 -20.77 29.17
C ILE A 36 12.48 -21.48 30.53
N GLN A 37 11.32 -21.83 31.05
CA GLN A 37 11.24 -22.57 32.35
C GLN A 37 11.93 -23.93 32.28
N PHE A 38 11.74 -24.66 31.19
CA PHE A 38 12.38 -25.96 30.99
C PHE A 38 13.91 -25.82 30.92
N ARG A 39 14.42 -24.95 30.07
CA ARG A 39 15.87 -24.67 29.93
C ARG A 39 16.47 -24.16 31.25
N SER A 40 15.77 -23.25 31.91
CA SER A 40 16.17 -22.71 33.21
C SER A 40 16.34 -23.82 34.27
N ASN A 41 15.43 -24.82 34.30
CA ASN A 41 15.52 -25.98 35.20
C ASN A 41 16.74 -26.86 34.89
N GLU A 42 17.05 -27.11 33.62
CA GLU A 42 18.22 -27.90 33.22
C GLU A 42 19.51 -27.21 33.61
N VAL A 43 19.63 -25.89 33.26
CA VAL A 43 20.81 -25.10 33.62
C VAL A 43 20.98 -25.00 35.12
N PHE A 44 19.89 -24.88 35.88
CA PHE A 44 19.95 -24.81 37.35
C PHE A 44 20.43 -26.12 37.96
N ARG A 45 19.99 -27.26 37.45
CA ARG A 45 20.47 -28.58 37.88
C ARG A 45 21.96 -28.76 37.63
N ASP A 46 22.42 -28.34 36.42
CA ASP A 46 23.86 -28.37 36.09
C ASP A 46 24.68 -27.41 37.00
N ALA A 47 24.17 -26.20 37.23
CA ALA A 47 24.79 -25.22 38.10
C ALA A 47 24.91 -25.72 39.54
N THR A 48 23.93 -26.45 40.06
CA THR A 48 23.99 -27.01 41.44
C THR A 48 25.04 -28.11 41.55
N MET A 49 25.28 -28.90 40.49
CA MET A 49 26.33 -29.90 40.46
C MET A 49 27.73 -29.24 40.39
N ARG A 50 27.89 -28.27 39.51
CA ARG A 50 29.17 -27.52 39.38
C ARG A 50 29.55 -26.79 40.69
N GLU A 51 28.55 -26.27 41.42
CA GLU A 51 28.76 -25.58 42.68
C GLU A 51 29.31 -26.55 43.76
N VAL A 52 28.85 -27.80 43.83
CA VAL A 52 29.41 -28.82 44.72
C VAL A 52 30.89 -29.09 44.42
N PHE A 53 31.23 -29.28 43.17
CA PHE A 53 32.63 -29.53 42.76
C PHE A 53 33.52 -28.30 43.05
N TYR A 54 33.02 -27.09 42.78
CA TYR A 54 33.73 -25.85 43.09
C TYR A 54 34.06 -25.74 44.60
N ARG A 55 33.09 -26.07 45.47
CA ARG A 55 33.32 -26.09 46.94
C ARG A 55 34.41 -27.10 47.32
N MET A 56 34.41 -28.28 46.72
CA MET A 56 35.43 -29.31 47.01
C MET A 56 36.80 -28.85 46.54
N GLU A 57 36.92 -28.25 45.38
CA GLU A 57 38.20 -27.70 44.89
C GLU A 57 38.76 -26.61 45.80
N VAL A 58 37.94 -25.61 46.17
CA VAL A 58 38.31 -24.52 47.07
C VAL A 58 38.77 -25.09 48.45
N TYR A 59 38.12 -26.16 48.94
CA TYR A 59 38.51 -26.83 50.17
C TYR A 59 39.85 -27.53 50.01
N GLN A 60 40.12 -28.28 48.94
CA GLN A 60 41.40 -28.92 48.65
C GLN A 60 42.53 -27.89 48.55
N ASP A 61 42.33 -26.81 47.85
CA ASP A 61 43.29 -25.70 47.75
C ASP A 61 43.64 -25.12 49.15
N SER A 62 42.64 -24.98 49.99
CA SER A 62 42.80 -24.48 51.37
C SER A 62 43.61 -25.44 52.24
N LEU A 63 43.44 -26.76 52.07
CA LEU A 63 44.21 -27.80 52.74
C LEU A 63 45.67 -27.84 52.21
N GLN A 64 45.87 -27.76 50.89
CA GLN A 64 47.22 -27.69 50.35
C GLN A 64 48.00 -26.47 50.83
N LYS A 65 47.37 -25.32 50.95
CA LYS A 65 48.01 -24.12 51.52
C LYS A 65 48.32 -24.28 52.99
N LYS A 66 47.49 -25.01 53.77
CA LYS A 66 47.64 -25.21 55.21
C LYS A 66 48.71 -26.31 55.55
N TYR A 67 48.90 -27.28 54.66
CA TYR A 67 49.79 -28.44 54.87
C TYR A 67 51.00 -28.48 53.92
N LYS A 68 51.47 -27.35 53.44
CA LYS A 68 52.59 -27.19 52.50
C LYS A 68 53.89 -27.83 52.95
N ASP A 69 53.95 -28.38 54.20
CA ASP A 69 55.17 -28.97 54.81
C ASP A 69 55.05 -30.46 55.08
N LYS A 70 54.10 -31.21 54.61
CA LYS A 70 54.01 -32.66 54.80
C LYS A 70 53.65 -33.36 53.50
N ASP A 71 54.57 -34.11 52.95
CA ASP A 71 54.44 -35.10 51.88
C ASP A 71 53.26 -36.05 52.11
N THR A 72 52.10 -35.70 51.65
CA THR A 72 50.92 -36.61 51.50
C THR A 72 50.14 -36.19 50.30
N SER A 73 50.63 -36.60 49.14
CA SER A 73 49.88 -36.42 47.87
C SER A 73 48.71 -37.44 47.77
N ILE A 74 47.60 -37.17 48.41
CA ILE A 74 46.33 -37.80 48.00
C ILE A 74 45.76 -36.87 46.96
N MET A 75 46.23 -36.99 45.70
CA MET A 75 45.62 -36.30 44.57
C MET A 75 44.45 -37.13 44.05
N VAL A 76 43.26 -36.81 44.49
CA VAL A 76 42.05 -37.11 43.72
C VAL A 76 41.85 -35.93 42.73
N ARG A 77 42.57 -35.95 41.63
CA ARG A 77 42.28 -35.04 40.50
C ARG A 77 41.05 -35.58 39.78
N ILE A 78 39.87 -35.07 40.06
CA ILE A 78 38.74 -35.27 39.20
C ILE A 78 38.90 -34.28 38.05
N ASN A 79 39.35 -34.77 36.88
CA ASN A 79 39.37 -33.98 35.65
C ASN A 79 37.92 -33.83 35.17
N LEU A 80 37.29 -32.70 35.48
CA LEU A 80 35.89 -32.41 35.15
C LEU A 80 35.61 -32.27 33.63
N ASP A 81 36.65 -32.01 32.83
CA ASP A 81 36.45 -31.78 31.40
C ASP A 81 36.44 -33.08 30.57
N GLU A 82 37.01 -34.17 31.03
CA GLU A 82 37.03 -35.45 30.28
C GLU A 82 35.93 -36.44 30.70
N ASP A 83 35.45 -36.39 31.94
CA ASP A 83 34.47 -37.35 32.44
C ASP A 83 32.99 -36.89 32.19
N TYR A 84 32.76 -35.65 31.79
CA TYR A 84 31.40 -35.13 31.54
C TYR A 84 30.77 -35.66 30.25
N ASP A 85 31.61 -35.98 29.23
CA ASP A 85 31.15 -36.53 27.95
C ASP A 85 30.68 -38.00 28.03
N PHE A 86 31.01 -38.70 29.12
CA PHE A 86 30.66 -40.11 29.29
C PHE A 86 29.15 -40.36 29.45
N PHE A 87 28.40 -39.33 29.88
CA PHE A 87 26.95 -39.42 30.11
C PHE A 87 26.10 -38.90 28.94
N GLU A 88 26.70 -38.24 27.96
CA GLU A 88 26.01 -37.78 26.75
C GLU A 88 25.85 -38.84 25.65
N ASP A 89 26.54 -40.01 25.78
CA ASP A 89 26.40 -41.08 24.81
C ASP A 89 25.01 -41.76 24.95
N GLY A 90 24.06 -41.24 24.19
CA GLY A 90 22.59 -41.39 24.21
C GLY A 90 22.02 -42.82 24.11
N ARG A 91 22.60 -43.80 24.78
CA ARG A 91 22.15 -45.19 24.80
C ARG A 91 21.38 -45.61 26.05
N GLY A 92 21.07 -44.68 26.97
CA GLY A 92 20.27 -44.92 28.14
C GLY A 92 18.89 -44.29 28.09
N ASP A 93 17.90 -44.89 28.72
CA ASP A 93 16.59 -44.26 28.92
C ASP A 93 16.80 -42.93 29.66
N LYS A 94 16.40 -41.81 29.02
CA LYS A 94 16.55 -40.45 29.58
C LYS A 94 16.07 -40.33 31.03
N ASN A 95 15.02 -41.06 31.39
CA ASN A 95 14.48 -41.08 32.76
C ASN A 95 15.42 -41.74 33.76
N VAL A 96 16.10 -42.81 33.38
CA VAL A 96 17.05 -43.51 34.23
C VAL A 96 18.30 -42.68 34.47
N ASN A 97 18.83 -42.05 33.40
CA ASN A 97 20.01 -41.14 33.52
C ASN A 97 19.68 -39.92 34.38
N GLN A 98 18.49 -39.36 34.25
CA GLN A 98 18.02 -38.21 35.04
C GLN A 98 17.88 -38.61 36.54
N TRP A 99 17.34 -39.80 36.84
CA TRP A 99 17.22 -40.31 38.19
C TRP A 99 18.59 -40.56 38.82
N LEU A 100 19.51 -41.18 38.07
CA LEU A 100 20.85 -41.45 38.52
C LEU A 100 21.63 -40.15 38.87
N MET A 101 21.56 -39.15 37.97
CA MET A 101 22.18 -37.85 38.17
C MET A 101 21.61 -37.11 39.39
N SER A 102 20.26 -37.14 39.57
CA SER A 102 19.62 -36.53 40.77
C SER A 102 20.08 -37.20 42.07
N ASN A 103 20.15 -38.54 42.16
CA ASN A 103 20.60 -39.23 43.33
C ASN A 103 22.11 -39.01 43.59
N MET A 104 22.93 -38.96 42.54
CA MET A 104 24.36 -38.65 42.64
C MET A 104 24.55 -37.22 43.21
N GLN A 105 23.79 -36.27 42.72
CA GLN A 105 23.83 -34.89 43.19
C GLN A 105 23.50 -34.80 44.69
N VAL A 106 22.41 -35.44 45.12
CA VAL A 106 21.98 -35.43 46.54
C VAL A 106 23.05 -36.10 47.43
N SER A 107 23.62 -37.27 46.98
CA SER A 107 24.70 -37.97 47.68
C SER A 107 25.90 -37.06 47.87
N MET A 108 26.35 -36.41 46.78
CA MET A 108 27.49 -35.48 46.81
C MET A 108 27.23 -34.30 47.78
N GLN A 109 26.05 -33.66 47.66
CA GLN A 109 25.69 -32.55 48.58
C GLN A 109 25.67 -32.98 50.02
N GLU A 110 25.13 -34.16 50.35
CA GLU A 110 25.08 -34.68 51.74
C GLU A 110 26.45 -35.02 52.26
N ILE A 111 27.34 -35.69 51.49
CA ILE A 111 28.73 -36.00 51.84
C ILE A 111 29.47 -34.69 52.13
N VAL A 112 29.41 -33.71 51.20
CA VAL A 112 30.12 -32.43 51.38
C VAL A 112 29.66 -31.67 52.62
N LYS A 113 28.37 -31.70 52.94
CA LYS A 113 27.81 -31.07 54.11
C LYS A 113 28.20 -31.83 55.39
N ARG A 114 28.13 -33.17 55.40
CA ARG A 114 28.34 -34.00 56.59
C ARG A 114 29.85 -34.16 56.91
N ASP A 115 30.63 -34.55 55.91
CA ASP A 115 32.01 -34.97 56.16
C ASP A 115 32.97 -33.79 56.08
N TYR A 116 32.71 -32.81 55.24
CA TYR A 116 33.55 -31.62 55.05
C TYR A 116 33.01 -30.38 55.77
N LYS A 117 31.78 -30.43 56.31
CA LYS A 117 31.10 -29.31 56.99
C LYS A 117 30.99 -28.05 56.13
N LEU A 118 30.95 -28.22 54.82
CA LEU A 118 30.83 -27.13 53.86
C LEU A 118 29.35 -26.88 53.49
N SER A 119 28.84 -25.72 53.81
CA SER A 119 27.50 -25.28 53.41
C SER A 119 27.50 -24.73 52.00
N VAL A 120 26.34 -24.79 51.31
CA VAL A 120 26.15 -24.23 49.96
C VAL A 120 26.48 -22.74 49.93
N SER A 121 27.32 -22.35 48.97
CA SER A 121 27.64 -20.95 48.68
C SER A 121 26.64 -20.41 47.66
N LEU A 122 25.62 -19.70 48.14
CA LEU A 122 24.61 -19.13 47.25
C LEU A 122 25.13 -18.07 46.28
N SER A 123 26.20 -17.34 46.66
CA SER A 123 26.82 -16.36 45.78
C SER A 123 27.58 -17.02 44.61
N SER A 124 28.26 -18.14 44.87
CA SER A 124 28.93 -18.93 43.80
C SER A 124 27.86 -19.56 42.89
N LEU A 125 26.82 -20.13 43.47
CA LEU A 125 25.71 -20.72 42.73
C LEU A 125 25.01 -19.70 41.83
N ASP A 126 24.76 -18.45 42.31
CA ASP A 126 24.24 -17.36 41.48
C ASP A 126 25.10 -17.06 40.28
N SER A 127 26.42 -17.00 40.47
CA SER A 127 27.40 -16.73 39.41
C SER A 127 27.42 -17.85 38.38
N ILE A 128 27.49 -19.10 38.82
CA ILE A 128 27.53 -20.28 37.93
C ILE A 128 26.21 -20.39 37.16
N TYR A 129 25.08 -20.22 37.83
CA TYR A 129 23.78 -20.33 37.20
C TYR A 129 23.54 -19.20 36.19
N ARG A 130 23.92 -17.96 36.51
CA ARG A 130 23.84 -16.81 35.62
C ARG A 130 24.70 -17.01 34.36
N THR A 131 25.94 -17.54 34.54
CA THR A 131 26.83 -17.83 33.40
C THR A 131 26.23 -18.92 32.52
N GLY A 132 25.65 -19.97 33.10
CA GLY A 132 24.96 -21.03 32.37
C GLY A 132 23.76 -20.54 31.58
N LEU A 133 22.93 -19.68 32.19
CA LEU A 133 21.80 -19.07 31.50
C LEU A 133 22.25 -18.17 30.33
N ALA A 134 23.32 -17.40 30.52
CA ALA A 134 23.87 -16.55 29.47
C ALA A 134 24.40 -17.37 28.28
N ALA A 135 25.02 -18.55 28.53
CA ALA A 135 25.46 -19.49 27.48
C ALA A 135 24.25 -20.02 26.65
N GLU A 136 23.09 -20.19 27.28
CA GLU A 136 21.83 -20.56 26.62
C GLU A 136 21.11 -19.37 25.95
N GLY A 137 21.72 -18.18 25.95
CA GLY A 137 21.12 -16.96 25.40
C GLY A 137 20.01 -16.37 26.27
N LEU A 138 19.98 -16.70 27.56
CA LEU A 138 19.03 -16.20 28.56
C LEU A 138 19.74 -15.21 29.49
N ASP A 139 19.87 -13.95 29.09
CA ASP A 139 20.46 -12.93 29.97
C ASP A 139 19.42 -12.48 31.01
N ALA A 140 19.55 -13.02 32.22
CA ALA A 140 18.60 -12.79 33.31
C ALA A 140 19.31 -12.57 34.64
N GLU A 141 18.76 -11.71 35.48
CA GLU A 141 19.11 -11.65 36.87
C GLU A 141 18.50 -12.84 37.61
N VAL A 142 19.27 -13.43 38.49
CA VAL A 142 18.87 -14.62 39.24
C VAL A 142 19.06 -14.41 40.75
N ILE A 143 18.22 -15.09 41.53
CA ILE A 143 18.33 -15.18 42.97
C ILE A 143 18.25 -16.65 43.35
N THR A 144 19.29 -17.18 43.98
CA THR A 144 19.26 -18.57 44.48
C THR A 144 18.92 -18.56 45.96
N CYS A 145 18.21 -19.57 46.40
CA CYS A 145 17.80 -19.71 47.79
C CYS A 145 17.78 -21.15 48.24
N VAL A 146 17.89 -21.32 49.57
CA VAL A 146 17.60 -22.57 50.25
C VAL A 146 16.18 -22.48 50.78
N THR A 147 15.37 -23.48 50.48
CA THR A 147 13.97 -23.57 50.93
C THR A 147 13.77 -24.82 51.81
N ASP A 148 12.73 -24.78 52.63
CA ASP A 148 12.25 -25.96 53.32
C ASP A 148 11.44 -26.89 52.39
N SER A 149 10.92 -28.00 52.93
CA SER A 149 10.08 -28.94 52.16
C SER A 149 8.76 -28.35 51.69
N LEU A 150 8.32 -27.22 52.29
CA LEU A 150 7.09 -26.49 51.92
C LEU A 150 7.35 -25.37 50.91
N GLY A 151 8.64 -25.11 50.58
CA GLY A 151 9.05 -24.02 49.69
C GLY A 151 9.21 -22.66 50.36
N ASN A 152 9.24 -22.61 51.69
CA ASN A 152 9.53 -21.35 52.42
C ASN A 152 11.04 -21.09 52.39
N ILE A 153 11.42 -19.86 52.17
CA ILE A 153 12.82 -19.43 51.99
C ILE A 153 13.50 -19.39 53.38
N LEU A 154 14.52 -20.24 53.55
CA LEU A 154 15.35 -20.26 54.77
C LEU A 154 16.54 -19.30 54.65
N ARG A 155 17.18 -19.26 53.49
CA ARG A 155 18.30 -18.38 53.13
C ARG A 155 18.23 -18.01 51.67
N SER A 156 18.64 -16.80 51.33
CA SER A 156 18.74 -16.35 49.92
C SER A 156 20.04 -15.63 49.64
N SER A 157 20.47 -15.59 48.41
CA SER A 157 21.71 -14.89 47.97
C SER A 157 21.55 -13.36 48.10
N ARG A 158 20.34 -12.86 47.88
CA ARG A 158 19.95 -11.43 48.06
C ARG A 158 18.61 -11.33 48.80
N SER A 159 18.31 -10.15 49.35
CA SER A 159 16.99 -9.89 49.88
C SER A 159 15.94 -9.87 48.79
N ILE A 160 14.94 -10.74 48.86
CA ILE A 160 13.79 -10.75 47.97
C ILE A 160 12.89 -9.59 48.43
N GLN A 161 12.76 -8.55 47.61
CA GLN A 161 11.82 -7.48 47.86
C GLN A 161 10.40 -7.96 47.50
N VAL A 162 9.42 -7.60 48.29
CA VAL A 162 7.98 -8.00 48.20
C VAL A 162 7.32 -7.50 46.90
N GLY A 163 8.05 -6.85 45.96
CA GLY A 163 7.57 -6.34 44.69
C GLY A 163 7.94 -7.18 43.46
N ASP A 164 8.63 -8.30 43.59
CA ASP A 164 9.05 -9.16 42.49
C ASP A 164 7.90 -10.04 41.98
N TYR A 165 6.80 -9.38 41.58
CA TYR A 165 5.67 -10.03 40.95
C TYR A 165 6.10 -10.55 39.58
N GLY A 166 6.02 -11.88 39.39
CA GLY A 166 6.30 -12.54 38.15
C GLY A 166 7.62 -13.30 38.07
N LEU A 167 8.21 -13.68 39.21
CA LEU A 167 9.39 -14.54 39.29
C LEU A 167 9.11 -15.90 38.64
N LEU A 168 9.99 -16.29 37.72
CA LEU A 168 9.99 -17.66 37.20
C LEU A 168 10.78 -18.55 38.15
N LYS A 169 10.15 -19.60 38.66
CA LYS A 169 10.74 -20.48 39.67
C LYS A 169 11.32 -21.72 39.01
N THR A 170 12.51 -22.13 39.43
CA THR A 170 13.02 -23.45 39.05
C THR A 170 12.39 -24.55 39.93
N GLY A 171 12.51 -25.79 39.48
CA GLY A 171 12.20 -26.95 40.29
C GLY A 171 13.08 -26.99 41.54
N LEU A 172 12.56 -27.60 42.61
CA LEU A 172 13.30 -27.83 43.86
C LEU A 172 14.40 -28.88 43.61
N GLN A 173 15.63 -28.59 44.04
CA GLN A 173 16.76 -29.50 43.98
C GLN A 173 17.14 -29.87 45.40
N PRO A 174 16.93 -31.13 45.86
CA PRO A 174 17.16 -31.52 47.24
C PRO A 174 18.66 -31.50 47.58
N ILE A 175 18.99 -31.00 48.77
CA ILE A 175 20.36 -30.99 49.33
C ILE A 175 20.62 -32.27 50.15
N ASN A 176 19.58 -32.92 50.65
CA ASN A 176 19.70 -34.11 51.50
C ASN A 176 18.58 -35.13 51.12
N TYR A 177 18.82 -36.40 51.44
CA TYR A 177 17.84 -37.46 51.17
C TYR A 177 16.49 -37.30 51.86
N LYS A 178 16.43 -36.55 52.97
CA LYS A 178 15.20 -36.26 53.71
C LYS A 178 14.41 -35.13 53.08
N CYS A 179 14.94 -34.47 52.04
CA CYS A 179 14.33 -33.32 51.36
C CYS A 179 13.92 -32.20 52.31
N THR A 180 14.56 -32.07 53.47
CA THR A 180 14.24 -31.00 54.47
C THR A 180 14.77 -29.66 54.04
N GLU A 181 15.82 -29.63 53.23
CA GLU A 181 16.37 -28.44 52.64
C GLU A 181 16.52 -28.66 51.12
N ASN A 182 16.10 -27.70 50.31
CA ASN A 182 16.16 -27.74 48.88
C ASN A 182 16.76 -26.44 48.33
N LEU A 183 17.44 -26.55 47.18
CA LEU A 183 17.87 -25.39 46.40
C LEU A 183 16.78 -25.01 45.39
N GLN A 184 16.53 -23.73 45.24
CA GLN A 184 15.64 -23.16 44.26
C GLN A 184 16.22 -21.87 43.75
N ALA A 185 16.03 -21.59 42.46
CA ALA A 185 16.38 -20.31 41.88
C ALA A 185 15.14 -19.59 41.35
N PHE A 186 15.23 -18.29 41.33
CA PHE A 186 14.24 -17.38 40.78
C PHE A 186 14.89 -16.53 39.69
N ILE A 187 14.25 -16.42 38.54
CA ILE A 187 14.59 -15.46 37.52
C ILE A 187 13.83 -14.18 37.79
N VAL A 188 14.56 -13.08 37.95
CA VAL A 188 14.00 -11.75 38.17
C VAL A 188 13.62 -11.15 36.82
N ASN A 189 12.44 -10.53 36.70
CA ASN A 189 11.94 -9.91 35.48
C ASN A 189 11.86 -10.84 34.26
N PRO A 190 11.23 -12.04 34.36
CA PRO A 190 11.17 -13.00 33.26
C PRO A 190 10.50 -12.42 32.02
N TYR A 191 9.66 -11.37 32.16
CA TYR A 191 9.00 -10.69 31.05
C TYR A 191 9.99 -10.10 30.04
N TRP A 192 11.10 -9.54 30.53
CA TRP A 192 12.12 -8.98 29.64
C TRP A 192 12.81 -10.07 28.80
N VAL A 193 13.13 -11.18 29.41
CA VAL A 193 13.76 -12.34 28.74
C VAL A 193 12.81 -12.92 27.70
N ILE A 194 11.54 -13.10 28.04
CA ILE A 194 10.48 -13.57 27.12
C ILE A 194 10.32 -12.60 25.95
N PHE A 195 10.25 -11.30 26.24
CA PHE A 195 10.11 -10.28 25.21
C PHE A 195 11.30 -10.27 24.26
N GLN A 196 12.52 -10.36 24.77
CA GLN A 196 13.74 -10.39 23.96
C GLN A 196 13.74 -11.58 22.99
N GLN A 197 13.32 -12.77 23.42
CA GLN A 197 13.21 -13.95 22.56
C GLN A 197 12.09 -13.81 21.51
N MET A 198 11.03 -13.06 21.84
CA MET A 198 9.91 -12.84 20.93
C MET A 198 10.10 -11.63 20.00
N THR A 199 11.15 -10.84 20.14
CA THR A 199 11.31 -9.54 19.44
C THR A 199 11.22 -9.67 17.92
N LEU A 200 11.96 -10.62 17.32
CA LEU A 200 11.92 -10.83 15.86
C LEU A 200 10.51 -11.19 15.37
N LEU A 201 9.85 -12.02 16.13
CA LEU A 201 8.50 -12.49 15.83
C LEU A 201 7.46 -11.35 15.97
N LEU A 202 7.61 -10.50 16.98
CA LEU A 202 6.78 -9.30 17.16
C LEU A 202 6.97 -8.31 16.00
N ILE A 203 8.21 -8.06 15.59
CA ILE A 203 8.51 -7.20 14.43
C ILE A 203 7.85 -7.80 13.18
N ALA A 204 7.99 -9.09 12.93
CA ALA A 204 7.38 -9.76 11.78
C ALA A 204 5.85 -9.63 11.77
N THR A 205 5.18 -9.76 12.94
CA THR A 205 3.73 -9.61 13.05
C THR A 205 3.27 -8.18 12.75
N VAL A 206 4.00 -7.18 13.25
CA VAL A 206 3.71 -5.76 12.98
C VAL A 206 3.86 -5.45 11.49
N LEU A 207 4.94 -5.91 10.86
CA LEU A 207 5.18 -5.72 9.41
C LEU A 207 4.09 -6.40 8.58
N MET A 208 3.71 -7.64 8.93
CA MET A 208 2.64 -8.36 8.25
C MET A 208 1.29 -7.62 8.38
N MET A 209 0.97 -7.09 9.57
CA MET A 209 -0.24 -6.31 9.78
C MET A 209 -0.24 -5.02 8.95
N ALA A 210 0.88 -4.30 8.95
CA ALA A 210 1.03 -3.08 8.14
C ALA A 210 0.84 -3.36 6.64
N MET A 211 1.40 -4.46 6.13
CA MET A 211 1.23 -4.90 4.75
C MET A 211 -0.23 -5.22 4.41
N ILE A 212 -0.95 -5.93 5.30
CA ILE A 212 -2.38 -6.26 5.10
C ILE A 212 -3.21 -4.97 5.02
N VAL A 213 -3.01 -4.04 5.97
CA VAL A 213 -3.71 -2.75 5.97
C VAL A 213 -3.42 -1.96 4.70
N TYR A 214 -2.17 -1.91 4.27
CA TYR A 214 -1.77 -1.25 3.01
C TYR A 214 -2.50 -1.86 1.80
N CYS A 215 -2.51 -3.20 1.67
CA CYS A 215 -3.20 -3.89 0.58
C CYS A 215 -4.70 -3.60 0.58
N LEU A 216 -5.36 -3.59 1.75
CA LEU A 216 -6.78 -3.28 1.85
C LEU A 216 -7.10 -1.84 1.42
N VAL A 217 -6.31 -0.87 1.89
CA VAL A 217 -6.47 0.54 1.50
C VAL A 217 -6.27 0.71 -0.01
N TYR A 218 -5.25 0.06 -0.57
CA TYR A 218 -4.96 0.08 -1.99
C TYR A 218 -6.11 -0.51 -2.82
N GLN A 219 -6.64 -1.68 -2.44
CA GLN A 219 -7.79 -2.29 -3.12
C GLN A 219 -9.05 -1.42 -3.06
N ILE A 220 -9.34 -0.80 -1.90
CA ILE A 220 -10.48 0.10 -1.77
C ILE A 220 -10.35 1.31 -2.71
N ARG A 221 -9.15 1.87 -2.87
CA ARG A 221 -8.89 2.96 -3.81
C ARG A 221 -9.10 2.54 -5.27
N ILE A 222 -8.61 1.36 -5.65
CA ILE A 222 -8.81 0.81 -7.01
C ILE A 222 -10.31 0.63 -7.29
N ILE A 223 -11.05 -0.02 -6.39
CA ILE A 223 -12.48 -0.25 -6.56
C ILE A 223 -13.25 1.07 -6.65
N ALA A 224 -12.90 2.05 -5.82
CA ALA A 224 -13.51 3.38 -5.87
C ALA A 224 -13.27 4.08 -7.22
N HIS A 225 -12.06 3.98 -7.75
CA HIS A 225 -11.70 4.53 -9.07
C HIS A 225 -12.45 3.81 -10.21
N GLN A 226 -12.47 2.48 -10.21
CA GLN A 226 -13.21 1.69 -11.20
C GLN A 226 -14.72 2.01 -11.19
N ASN A 227 -15.31 2.15 -10.00
CA ASN A 227 -16.72 2.51 -9.88
C ASN A 227 -17.00 3.93 -10.40
N LYS A 228 -16.04 4.86 -10.23
CA LYS A 228 -16.17 6.22 -10.81
C LYS A 228 -16.18 6.14 -12.33
N ILE A 229 -15.24 5.41 -12.93
CA ILE A 229 -15.17 5.21 -14.39
C ILE A 229 -16.45 4.53 -14.91
N ALA A 230 -16.93 3.49 -14.22
CA ALA A 230 -18.14 2.77 -14.63
C ALA A 230 -19.37 3.70 -14.64
N ARG A 231 -19.54 4.55 -13.62
CA ARG A 231 -20.62 5.53 -13.57
C ARG A 231 -20.51 6.56 -14.70
N MET A 232 -19.31 7.13 -14.91
CA MET A 232 -19.10 8.08 -15.99
C MET A 232 -19.43 7.47 -17.35
N ARG A 233 -19.09 6.19 -17.57
CA ARG A 233 -19.45 5.45 -18.79
C ARG A 233 -20.96 5.24 -18.92
N GLU A 234 -21.65 4.98 -17.83
CA GLU A 234 -23.10 4.82 -17.79
C GLU A 234 -23.79 6.15 -18.09
N ASP A 235 -23.42 7.23 -17.40
CA ASP A 235 -23.95 8.58 -17.61
C ASP A 235 -23.73 9.06 -19.05
N PHE A 236 -22.57 8.78 -19.63
CA PHE A 236 -22.28 9.03 -21.05
C PHE A 236 -23.22 8.27 -21.97
N SER A 237 -23.42 6.96 -21.72
CA SER A 237 -24.31 6.15 -22.55
C SER A 237 -25.74 6.70 -22.53
N TYR A 238 -26.23 7.10 -21.36
CA TYR A 238 -27.55 7.73 -21.24
C TYR A 238 -27.63 9.06 -21.97
N ALA A 239 -26.65 9.95 -21.80
CA ALA A 239 -26.59 11.23 -22.49
C ALA A 239 -26.57 11.05 -24.02
N MET A 240 -25.74 10.12 -24.51
CA MET A 240 -25.62 9.81 -25.93
C MET A 240 -26.95 9.29 -26.52
N ILE A 241 -27.57 8.33 -25.85
CA ILE A 241 -28.88 7.80 -26.29
C ILE A 241 -29.91 8.96 -26.33
N HIS A 242 -29.90 9.85 -25.36
CA HIS A 242 -30.80 10.99 -25.31
C HIS A 242 -30.58 11.97 -26.47
N GLU A 243 -29.33 12.32 -26.79
CA GLU A 243 -29.03 13.22 -27.91
C GLU A 243 -29.24 12.56 -29.29
N MET A 244 -29.08 11.25 -29.41
CA MET A 244 -29.46 10.54 -30.65
C MET A 244 -30.99 10.43 -30.82
N LYS A 245 -31.75 10.37 -29.72
CA LYS A 245 -33.20 10.26 -29.76
C LYS A 245 -33.87 11.50 -30.34
N THR A 246 -33.33 12.68 -30.07
CA THR A 246 -33.90 13.96 -30.52
C THR A 246 -33.90 14.12 -32.04
N PRO A 247 -32.73 14.01 -32.75
CA PRO A 247 -32.72 14.08 -34.21
C PRO A 247 -33.50 12.93 -34.85
N LEU A 248 -33.45 11.73 -34.27
CA LEU A 248 -34.25 10.60 -34.76
C LEU A 248 -35.76 10.88 -34.67
N ALA A 249 -36.20 11.49 -33.58
CA ALA A 249 -37.63 11.89 -33.43
C ALA A 249 -38.02 13.00 -34.42
N CYS A 250 -37.14 13.98 -34.67
CA CYS A 250 -37.33 15.02 -35.69
C CYS A 250 -37.44 14.41 -37.10
N ILE A 251 -36.53 13.50 -37.46
CA ILE A 251 -36.57 12.80 -38.75
C ILE A 251 -37.86 12.00 -38.90
N LEU A 252 -38.26 11.24 -37.86
CA LEU A 252 -39.47 10.45 -37.87
C LEU A 252 -40.74 11.32 -37.97
N MET A 253 -40.79 12.47 -37.29
CA MET A 253 -41.91 13.39 -37.30
C MET A 253 -41.98 14.10 -38.66
N GLY A 254 -40.90 14.61 -39.20
CA GLY A 254 -40.80 15.23 -40.50
C GLY A 254 -41.21 14.30 -41.63
N THR A 255 -40.74 13.03 -41.61
CA THR A 255 -41.14 12.01 -42.59
C THR A 255 -42.65 11.69 -42.55
N ARG A 256 -43.26 11.67 -41.33
CA ARG A 256 -44.70 11.50 -41.18
C ARG A 256 -45.48 12.68 -41.74
N MET A 257 -45.00 13.92 -41.51
CA MET A 257 -45.64 15.13 -42.04
C MET A 257 -45.57 15.16 -43.58
N LEU A 258 -44.47 14.81 -44.18
CA LEU A 258 -44.34 14.69 -45.65
C LEU A 258 -45.24 13.59 -46.20
N LYS A 259 -45.34 12.43 -45.53
CA LYS A 259 -46.21 11.32 -45.93
C LYS A 259 -47.69 11.66 -45.84
N SER A 260 -48.12 12.58 -44.95
CA SER A 260 -49.53 12.99 -44.81
C SER A 260 -50.06 13.87 -45.93
N GLY A 261 -49.16 14.37 -46.83
CA GLY A 261 -49.53 15.29 -47.92
C GLY A 261 -49.92 16.71 -47.49
N THR A 262 -49.86 17.00 -46.20
CA THR A 262 -50.26 18.31 -45.62
C THR A 262 -49.36 19.46 -46.11
N LEU A 263 -48.15 19.15 -46.58
CA LEU A 263 -47.18 20.13 -47.09
C LEU A 263 -47.17 20.26 -48.60
N ASP A 264 -47.93 19.44 -49.32
CA ASP A 264 -47.95 19.47 -50.81
C ASP A 264 -48.59 20.77 -51.36
N ILE A 265 -49.42 21.44 -50.56
CA ILE A 265 -50.04 22.73 -50.89
C ILE A 265 -49.07 23.91 -50.67
N PHE A 266 -47.94 23.71 -49.96
CA PHE A 266 -46.95 24.74 -49.62
C PHE A 266 -45.54 24.31 -50.01
N PRO A 267 -45.10 24.50 -51.28
CA PRO A 267 -43.80 24.02 -51.78
C PRO A 267 -42.61 24.51 -50.95
N ASP A 268 -42.58 25.79 -50.56
CA ASP A 268 -41.50 26.39 -49.79
C ASP A 268 -41.37 25.77 -48.36
N LYS A 269 -42.49 25.42 -47.74
CA LYS A 269 -42.46 24.74 -46.43
C LYS A 269 -42.02 23.29 -46.57
N ARG A 270 -42.36 22.64 -47.66
CA ARG A 270 -41.95 21.27 -47.95
C ARG A 270 -40.45 21.22 -48.14
N GLU A 271 -39.84 22.11 -48.90
CA GLU A 271 -38.42 22.21 -49.13
C GLU A 271 -37.68 22.44 -47.80
N LYS A 272 -38.15 23.38 -46.97
CA LYS A 272 -37.61 23.64 -45.66
C LYS A 272 -37.63 22.40 -44.74
N HIS A 273 -38.67 21.55 -44.83
CA HIS A 273 -38.78 20.32 -44.08
C HIS A 273 -37.78 19.28 -44.56
N PHE A 274 -37.53 19.19 -45.87
CA PHE A 274 -36.45 18.31 -46.41
C PHE A 274 -35.10 18.75 -45.89
N GLN A 275 -34.81 20.05 -45.91
CA GLN A 275 -33.55 20.58 -45.38
C GLN A 275 -33.38 20.24 -43.91
N ILE A 276 -34.41 20.39 -43.07
CA ILE A 276 -34.36 20.00 -41.64
C ILE A 276 -34.04 18.50 -41.47
N LEU A 277 -34.67 17.64 -42.31
CA LEU A 277 -34.41 16.19 -42.27
C LEU A 277 -32.99 15.84 -42.68
N GLU A 278 -32.44 16.54 -43.67
CA GLU A 278 -31.06 16.37 -44.13
C GLU A 278 -30.08 16.81 -43.05
N ASP A 279 -30.27 18.00 -42.49
CA ASP A 279 -29.44 18.55 -41.41
C ASP A 279 -29.43 17.64 -40.18
N GLU A 280 -30.58 17.10 -39.75
CA GLU A 280 -30.69 16.20 -38.61
C GLU A 280 -30.07 14.83 -38.88
N SER A 281 -30.13 14.36 -40.14
CA SER A 281 -29.47 13.10 -40.59
C SER A 281 -27.97 13.24 -40.59
N GLU A 282 -27.43 14.34 -41.09
CA GLU A 282 -26.01 14.68 -41.09
C GLU A 282 -25.50 14.84 -39.65
N HIS A 283 -26.30 15.50 -38.78
CA HIS A 283 -25.95 15.62 -37.36
C HIS A 283 -25.83 14.25 -36.70
N LEU A 284 -26.77 13.34 -36.93
CA LEU A 284 -26.76 11.99 -36.37
C LEU A 284 -25.55 11.19 -36.89
N LEU A 285 -25.22 11.30 -38.20
CA LEU A 285 -24.05 10.67 -38.80
C LEU A 285 -22.75 11.19 -38.16
N SER A 286 -22.65 12.52 -37.98
CA SER A 286 -21.50 13.15 -37.31
C SER A 286 -21.29 12.64 -35.88
N LEU A 287 -22.38 12.54 -35.09
CA LEU A 287 -22.33 11.98 -33.74
C LEU A 287 -21.82 10.54 -33.73
N THR A 288 -22.33 9.70 -34.65
CA THR A 288 -21.94 8.30 -34.78
C THR A 288 -20.46 8.17 -35.13
N ASN A 289 -19.99 8.98 -36.08
CA ASN A 289 -18.59 8.99 -36.51
C ASN A 289 -17.65 9.45 -35.38
N LYS A 290 -18.03 10.46 -34.60
CA LYS A 290 -17.24 10.90 -33.43
C LYS A 290 -17.02 9.79 -32.42
N VAL A 291 -18.08 9.02 -32.12
CA VAL A 291 -17.98 7.89 -31.17
C VAL A 291 -17.10 6.76 -31.71
N LEU A 292 -17.28 6.44 -33.01
CA LEU A 292 -16.50 5.40 -33.67
C LEU A 292 -15.00 5.77 -33.73
N THR A 293 -14.71 7.03 -34.10
CA THR A 293 -13.34 7.56 -34.16
C THR A 293 -12.68 7.54 -32.79
N LEU A 294 -13.38 7.99 -31.76
CA LEU A 294 -12.87 7.95 -30.39
C LEU A 294 -12.57 6.52 -29.93
N SER A 295 -13.43 5.56 -30.26
CA SER A 295 -13.20 4.14 -29.96
C SER A 295 -11.96 3.57 -30.67
N LYS A 296 -11.73 3.96 -31.94
CA LYS A 296 -10.54 3.56 -32.69
C LYS A 296 -9.27 4.20 -32.13
N LEU A 297 -9.31 5.47 -31.73
CA LEU A 297 -8.20 6.18 -31.11
C LEU A 297 -7.79 5.52 -29.77
N GLU A 298 -8.78 5.14 -28.95
CA GLU A 298 -8.53 4.48 -27.67
C GLU A 298 -7.83 3.12 -27.79
N ASN A 299 -8.17 2.38 -28.83
CA ASN A 299 -7.60 1.05 -29.06
C ASN A 299 -6.29 1.08 -29.86
N ALA A 300 -5.70 2.26 -30.09
CA ALA A 300 -4.51 2.45 -30.92
C ALA A 300 -4.62 1.79 -32.32
N GLN A 301 -5.85 1.66 -32.83
CA GLN A 301 -6.14 1.03 -34.12
C GLN A 301 -6.18 2.04 -35.29
N LEU A 302 -6.03 3.32 -34.96
CA LEU A 302 -6.08 4.38 -35.94
C LEU A 302 -4.71 4.53 -36.62
N ARG A 303 -4.68 4.40 -37.95
CA ARG A 303 -3.52 4.75 -38.76
C ARG A 303 -3.70 6.18 -39.24
N LEU A 304 -2.81 7.07 -38.81
CA LEU A 304 -2.78 8.45 -39.28
C LEU A 304 -2.02 8.56 -40.61
N TRP A 305 -2.57 9.34 -41.52
CA TRP A 305 -1.96 9.69 -42.81
C TRP A 305 -1.32 11.08 -42.70
N LYS A 306 -0.18 11.16 -42.01
CA LYS A 306 0.52 12.41 -41.77
C LYS A 306 1.17 12.94 -43.03
N LYS A 307 0.91 14.20 -43.37
CA LYS A 307 1.50 14.93 -44.48
C LYS A 307 1.80 16.38 -44.09
N GLU A 308 2.58 17.10 -44.90
CA GLU A 308 2.72 18.55 -44.70
C GLU A 308 1.40 19.21 -45.12
N ILE A 309 0.83 20.01 -44.22
CA ILE A 309 -0.47 20.69 -44.38
C ILE A 309 -0.24 22.17 -44.31
N GLN A 310 -0.84 22.91 -45.22
CA GLN A 310 -0.91 24.36 -45.15
C GLN A 310 -2.01 24.79 -44.23
N LEU A 311 -1.66 25.42 -43.09
CA LEU A 311 -2.63 25.75 -42.04
C LEU A 311 -3.64 26.81 -42.46
N ARG A 312 -3.21 27.84 -43.18
CA ARG A 312 -4.06 28.98 -43.54
C ARG A 312 -5.37 28.55 -44.26
N PRO A 313 -5.35 27.83 -45.42
CA PRO A 313 -6.57 27.46 -46.11
C PRO A 313 -7.46 26.53 -45.25
N MET A 314 -6.85 25.62 -44.50
CA MET A 314 -7.60 24.72 -43.60
C MET A 314 -8.34 25.49 -42.50
N LEU A 315 -7.68 26.51 -41.92
CA LEU A 315 -8.27 27.33 -40.86
C LEU A 315 -9.33 28.31 -41.39
N GLU A 316 -9.11 28.88 -42.60
CA GLU A 316 -10.09 29.75 -43.23
C GLU A 316 -11.39 29.01 -43.52
N ASP A 317 -11.33 27.79 -44.09
CA ASP A 317 -12.49 26.92 -44.31
C ASP A 317 -13.21 26.59 -42.97
N LEU A 318 -12.45 26.35 -41.91
CA LEU A 318 -13.01 26.08 -40.59
C LEU A 318 -13.68 27.34 -39.99
N ILE A 319 -13.08 28.51 -40.15
CA ILE A 319 -13.65 29.80 -39.70
C ILE A 319 -14.94 30.08 -40.42
N GLU A 320 -14.98 29.96 -41.77
CA GLU A 320 -16.20 30.17 -42.57
C GLU A 320 -17.35 29.30 -42.08
N LYS A 321 -17.05 27.98 -41.87
CA LYS A 321 -18.02 27.00 -41.35
C LYS A 321 -18.62 27.40 -39.99
N TYR A 322 -17.76 27.79 -39.05
CA TYR A 322 -18.19 28.09 -37.67
C TYR A 322 -18.84 29.47 -37.59
N THR A 323 -18.44 30.44 -38.39
CA THR A 323 -19.08 31.77 -38.48
C THR A 323 -20.52 31.63 -39.05
N ALA A 324 -20.70 30.81 -40.10
CA ALA A 324 -22.02 30.55 -40.68
C ALA A 324 -22.98 29.79 -39.72
N LYS A 325 -22.43 28.97 -38.82
CA LYS A 325 -23.21 28.13 -37.90
C LYS A 325 -23.52 28.82 -36.56
N ALA A 326 -22.78 29.86 -36.21
CA ALA A 326 -22.86 30.47 -34.88
C ALA A 326 -24.16 31.32 -34.75
N ASP A 327 -24.87 31.17 -33.61
CA ASP A 327 -26.08 31.95 -33.28
C ASP A 327 -25.75 33.33 -32.66
N LYS A 328 -24.46 33.65 -32.53
CA LYS A 328 -23.91 34.88 -31.92
C LYS A 328 -22.73 35.41 -32.68
N PRO A 329 -22.32 36.69 -32.49
CA PRO A 329 -21.14 37.25 -33.10
C PRO A 329 -19.88 36.52 -32.69
N VAL A 330 -19.09 36.07 -33.65
CA VAL A 330 -17.80 35.40 -33.46
C VAL A 330 -16.74 36.12 -34.25
N HIS A 331 -15.71 36.60 -33.54
CA HIS A 331 -14.56 37.29 -34.17
C HIS A 331 -13.34 36.43 -34.17
N PHE A 332 -12.82 36.13 -35.34
CA PHE A 332 -11.60 35.33 -35.50
C PHE A 332 -10.40 36.18 -35.82
N SER A 333 -9.25 35.85 -35.20
CA SER A 333 -7.96 36.41 -35.56
C SER A 333 -6.92 35.31 -35.77
N LEU A 334 -6.18 35.37 -36.90
CA LEU A 334 -5.16 34.41 -37.27
C LEU A 334 -3.77 35.04 -37.20
N HIS A 335 -2.87 34.44 -36.42
CA HIS A 335 -1.46 34.84 -36.28
C HIS A 335 -0.55 33.61 -36.55
N LEU A 336 -0.25 33.35 -37.84
CA LEU A 336 0.50 32.16 -38.25
C LEU A 336 1.95 32.53 -38.52
N GLU A 337 2.84 32.28 -37.55
CA GLU A 337 4.31 32.37 -37.74
C GLU A 337 4.82 31.13 -38.49
N SER A 338 4.17 29.98 -38.30
CA SER A 338 4.39 28.76 -39.09
C SER A 338 3.15 28.48 -39.93
N GLU A 339 3.28 28.53 -41.25
CA GLU A 339 2.17 28.24 -42.15
C GLU A 339 1.98 26.75 -42.44
N TRP A 340 2.97 25.93 -42.08
CA TRP A 340 2.98 24.51 -42.33
C TRP A 340 3.06 23.70 -41.06
N VAL A 341 2.41 22.52 -41.06
CA VAL A 341 2.46 21.54 -39.97
C VAL A 341 2.48 20.12 -40.55
N TYR A 342 3.17 19.20 -39.85
CA TYR A 342 3.19 17.78 -40.28
C TYR A 342 2.17 16.99 -39.45
N ALA A 343 0.99 16.71 -40.03
CA ALA A 343 -0.11 16.05 -39.34
C ALA A 343 -1.05 15.31 -40.32
N ASP A 344 -2.04 14.64 -39.78
CA ASP A 344 -3.22 14.17 -40.52
C ASP A 344 -4.23 15.31 -40.57
N GLU A 345 -4.57 15.78 -41.76
CA GLU A 345 -5.38 16.96 -42.00
C GLU A 345 -6.80 16.85 -41.42
N GLU A 346 -7.44 15.70 -41.62
CA GLU A 346 -8.81 15.47 -41.20
C GLU A 346 -8.91 15.50 -39.67
N PHE A 347 -8.02 14.76 -38.97
CA PHE A 347 -8.00 14.71 -37.51
C PHE A 347 -7.56 16.03 -36.89
N LEU A 348 -6.60 16.74 -37.50
CA LEU A 348 -6.16 18.04 -37.01
C LEU A 348 -7.27 19.08 -37.15
N LYS A 349 -7.96 19.13 -38.32
CA LYS A 349 -9.09 20.03 -38.58
C LYS A 349 -10.22 19.78 -37.56
N GLU A 350 -10.55 18.53 -37.30
CA GLU A 350 -11.58 18.17 -36.32
C GLU A 350 -11.15 18.50 -34.89
N ALA A 351 -9.86 18.31 -34.51
CA ALA A 351 -9.35 18.68 -33.19
C ALA A 351 -9.43 20.19 -32.95
N ILE A 352 -8.99 21.00 -33.90
CA ILE A 352 -9.10 22.46 -33.80
C ILE A 352 -10.57 22.90 -33.80
N GLY A 353 -11.41 22.25 -34.62
CA GLY A 353 -12.85 22.47 -34.62
C GLY A 353 -13.51 22.21 -33.27
N ASN A 354 -13.10 21.17 -32.54
CA ASN A 354 -13.60 20.94 -31.18
C ASN A 354 -13.16 22.01 -30.17
N LEU A 355 -11.96 22.60 -30.35
CA LEU A 355 -11.52 23.74 -29.52
C LEU A 355 -12.37 24.99 -29.82
N VAL A 356 -12.58 25.29 -31.12
CA VAL A 356 -13.41 26.41 -31.56
C VAL A 356 -14.88 26.25 -31.08
N ASP A 357 -15.46 25.06 -31.21
CA ASP A 357 -16.81 24.77 -30.73
C ASP A 357 -16.94 25.02 -29.24
N ASN A 358 -15.94 24.61 -28.44
CA ASN A 358 -15.89 24.86 -27.03
C ASN A 358 -15.79 26.37 -26.73
N SER A 359 -14.95 27.11 -27.44
CA SER A 359 -14.83 28.57 -27.29
C SER A 359 -16.17 29.28 -27.55
N ILE A 360 -16.90 28.90 -28.59
CA ILE A 360 -18.21 29.42 -28.89
C ILE A 360 -19.25 29.05 -27.80
N LYS A 361 -19.20 27.81 -27.34
CA LYS A 361 -20.14 27.23 -26.38
C LYS A 361 -20.04 27.82 -24.99
N TYR A 362 -18.80 28.06 -24.54
CA TYR A 362 -18.47 28.53 -23.20
C TYR A 362 -18.11 30.00 -23.11
N SER A 363 -18.62 30.82 -24.04
CA SER A 363 -18.49 32.29 -24.04
C SER A 363 -19.83 33.00 -23.84
N GLY A 364 -19.79 34.31 -23.61
CA GLY A 364 -20.94 35.16 -23.42
C GLY A 364 -21.76 35.42 -24.68
N GLU A 365 -22.26 36.66 -24.83
CA GLU A 365 -23.09 37.09 -25.96
C GLU A 365 -22.28 37.22 -27.27
N GLU A 366 -20.97 37.45 -27.16
CA GLU A 366 -20.00 37.49 -28.23
C GLU A 366 -18.72 36.73 -27.85
N VAL A 367 -17.90 36.34 -28.80
CA VAL A 367 -16.62 35.67 -28.55
C VAL A 367 -15.54 36.10 -29.51
N ASP A 368 -14.35 36.38 -28.96
CA ASP A 368 -13.11 36.58 -29.68
C ASP A 368 -12.29 35.32 -29.63
N ILE A 369 -11.97 34.73 -30.78
CA ILE A 369 -11.16 33.52 -30.89
C ILE A 369 -9.88 33.83 -31.68
N GLN A 370 -8.75 33.67 -31.01
CA GLN A 370 -7.44 33.83 -31.62
C GLN A 370 -6.80 32.48 -31.87
N ILE A 371 -6.44 32.20 -33.13
CA ILE A 371 -5.68 31.01 -33.49
C ILE A 371 -4.29 31.46 -33.93
N SER A 372 -3.26 30.90 -33.29
CA SER A 372 -1.90 31.18 -33.64
C SER A 372 -1.07 29.90 -33.82
N SER A 373 -0.07 29.95 -34.68
CA SER A 373 0.87 28.86 -34.88
C SER A 373 2.29 29.38 -34.87
N LEU A 374 3.15 28.63 -34.18
CA LEU A 374 4.59 28.90 -34.18
C LEU A 374 5.37 27.59 -34.22
N ARG A 375 6.58 27.63 -34.72
CA ARG A 375 7.50 26.51 -34.66
C ARG A 375 8.34 26.68 -33.40
N GLN A 376 8.13 25.80 -32.43
CA GLN A 376 8.88 25.80 -31.18
C GLN A 376 10.06 24.85 -31.34
N ASP A 377 11.27 25.38 -31.48
CA ASP A 377 12.49 24.66 -31.79
C ASP A 377 12.38 23.84 -33.09
N TYR A 378 13.37 23.02 -33.41
CA TYR A 378 13.35 22.19 -34.60
C TYR A 378 12.41 20.97 -34.49
N ASN A 379 11.84 20.70 -33.29
CA ASN A 379 11.17 19.43 -33.00
C ASN A 379 9.65 19.49 -32.93
N PHE A 380 9.04 20.66 -32.68
CA PHE A 380 7.60 20.76 -32.49
C PHE A 380 6.99 21.99 -33.18
N TYR A 381 5.80 21.79 -33.72
CA TYR A 381 4.87 22.86 -34.07
C TYR A 381 3.93 23.07 -32.89
N LEU A 382 3.65 24.32 -32.55
CA LEU A 382 2.68 24.69 -31.52
C LEU A 382 1.53 25.45 -32.19
N ILE A 383 0.33 24.92 -32.03
CA ILE A 383 -0.90 25.61 -32.41
C ILE A 383 -1.60 26.03 -31.12
N LYS A 384 -2.00 27.29 -31.04
CA LYS A 384 -2.73 27.84 -29.89
C LYS A 384 -4.10 28.26 -30.32
N VAL A 385 -5.10 27.98 -29.49
CA VAL A 385 -6.46 28.49 -29.61
C VAL A 385 -6.82 29.19 -28.32
N ARG A 386 -7.04 30.48 -28.36
CA ARG A 386 -7.38 31.33 -27.22
C ARG A 386 -8.77 31.95 -27.42
N ASP A 387 -9.56 31.96 -26.34
CA ASP A 387 -10.87 32.60 -26.28
C ASP A 387 -10.98 33.52 -25.06
N ASN A 388 -11.93 34.48 -25.14
CA ASN A 388 -12.30 35.36 -24.04
C ASN A 388 -13.57 34.86 -23.29
N GLY A 389 -13.75 33.55 -23.21
CA GLY A 389 -14.91 32.92 -22.58
C GLY A 389 -14.85 32.91 -21.04
N ILE A 390 -15.69 32.06 -20.45
CA ILE A 390 -15.86 31.98 -18.98
C ILE A 390 -14.63 31.43 -18.25
N GLY A 391 -13.63 30.96 -18.95
CA GLY A 391 -12.44 30.35 -18.38
C GLY A 391 -12.69 29.03 -17.66
N ILE A 392 -11.62 28.40 -17.19
CA ILE A 392 -11.63 27.08 -16.55
C ILE A 392 -10.98 27.18 -15.17
N PRO A 393 -11.68 26.82 -14.09
CA PRO A 393 -11.11 26.79 -12.75
C PRO A 393 -9.84 25.93 -12.66
N LEU A 394 -8.83 26.37 -11.93
CA LEU A 394 -7.53 25.69 -11.82
C LEU A 394 -7.65 24.23 -11.40
N LYS A 395 -8.59 23.90 -10.50
CA LYS A 395 -8.87 22.53 -10.04
C LYS A 395 -9.34 21.58 -11.15
N ASP A 396 -9.95 22.13 -12.22
CA ASP A 396 -10.53 21.34 -13.31
C ASP A 396 -9.56 21.22 -14.50
N GLN A 397 -8.59 22.13 -14.66
CA GLN A 397 -7.67 22.18 -15.82
C GLN A 397 -6.89 20.88 -16.06
N SER A 398 -6.50 20.17 -15.00
CA SER A 398 -5.81 18.88 -15.13
C SER A 398 -6.70 17.72 -15.59
N ARG A 399 -8.04 17.91 -15.51
CA ARG A 399 -9.00 16.82 -15.72
C ARG A 399 -9.90 17.02 -16.94
N ILE A 400 -9.95 18.22 -17.51
CA ILE A 400 -10.83 18.51 -18.66
C ILE A 400 -10.56 17.65 -19.91
N PHE A 401 -9.38 17.05 -20.00
CA PHE A 401 -9.00 16.11 -21.06
C PHE A 401 -9.38 14.66 -20.76
N GLU A 402 -9.80 14.36 -19.52
CA GLU A 402 -10.29 13.03 -19.17
C GLU A 402 -11.64 12.76 -19.87
N LYS A 403 -11.83 11.51 -20.27
CA LYS A 403 -13.07 11.11 -20.95
C LYS A 403 -14.27 11.28 -20.03
N TYR A 404 -15.34 11.89 -20.54
CA TYR A 404 -16.59 12.15 -19.82
C TYR A 404 -16.51 13.21 -18.70
N GLU A 405 -15.36 13.84 -18.50
CA GLU A 405 -15.26 14.93 -17.54
C GLU A 405 -15.85 16.22 -18.11
N ARG A 406 -16.50 16.98 -17.23
CA ARG A 406 -17.04 18.31 -17.51
C ARG A 406 -16.53 19.23 -16.40
N ALA A 407 -16.05 20.43 -16.77
CA ALA A 407 -15.65 21.41 -15.79
C ALA A 407 -16.84 21.80 -14.89
N SER A 408 -16.58 22.00 -13.60
CA SER A 408 -17.60 22.39 -12.62
C SER A 408 -18.29 23.74 -12.96
N ALA A 409 -17.64 24.57 -13.76
CA ALA A 409 -18.22 25.81 -14.31
C ALA A 409 -19.31 25.56 -15.37
N ALA A 410 -19.25 24.45 -16.12
CA ALA A 410 -20.26 24.12 -17.14
C ALA A 410 -21.62 23.82 -16.55
N ASP A 411 -21.72 23.39 -15.29
CA ASP A 411 -22.99 23.18 -14.60
C ASP A 411 -23.71 24.52 -14.22
N ARG A 412 -22.96 25.63 -14.13
CA ARG A 412 -23.49 26.95 -13.84
C ARG A 412 -24.05 27.64 -15.10
N SER A 413 -23.62 27.26 -16.28
CA SER A 413 -24.09 27.74 -17.60
C SER A 413 -25.48 27.21 -18.00
N ARG A 414 -26.15 26.45 -17.14
CA ARG A 414 -27.42 25.77 -17.44
C ARG A 414 -28.60 26.65 -17.84
N LYS A 415 -28.48 27.97 -17.83
CA LYS A 415 -29.56 28.86 -18.35
C LYS A 415 -29.68 28.88 -19.88
N GLY A 416 -28.77 28.25 -20.62
CA GLY A 416 -28.72 28.26 -22.09
C GLY A 416 -28.38 26.93 -22.76
N GLY A 417 -28.61 25.75 -22.12
CA GLY A 417 -28.66 24.47 -22.86
C GLY A 417 -27.38 24.01 -23.55
N ALA A 418 -26.17 24.37 -23.07
CA ALA A 418 -24.93 23.88 -23.64
C ALA A 418 -24.81 22.36 -23.42
N SER A 419 -25.44 21.59 -24.33
CA SER A 419 -25.35 20.14 -24.39
C SER A 419 -24.00 19.72 -24.96
N GLY A 420 -23.32 18.80 -24.29
CA GLY A 420 -22.06 18.26 -24.77
C GLY A 420 -21.61 17.05 -23.98
N PHE A 421 -21.11 16.01 -24.67
CA PHE A 421 -20.74 14.71 -24.10
C PHE A 421 -19.46 14.70 -23.27
N GLY A 422 -18.73 15.82 -23.15
CA GLY A 422 -17.37 15.80 -22.57
C GLY A 422 -16.37 14.98 -23.40
N LEU A 423 -16.64 14.82 -24.69
CA LEU A 423 -15.79 14.07 -25.61
C LEU A 423 -14.86 14.97 -26.42
N GLY A 424 -15.20 16.24 -26.65
CA GLY A 424 -14.46 17.15 -27.54
C GLY A 424 -13.01 17.34 -27.12
N LEU A 425 -12.77 17.69 -25.85
CA LEU A 425 -11.41 17.87 -25.35
C LEU A 425 -10.64 16.55 -25.22
N ASN A 426 -11.34 15.46 -24.87
CA ASN A 426 -10.71 14.13 -24.91
C ASN A 426 -10.32 13.72 -26.33
N TYR A 427 -11.14 14.06 -27.34
CA TYR A 427 -10.78 13.86 -28.75
C TYR A 427 -9.50 14.63 -29.12
N VAL A 428 -9.41 15.91 -28.74
CA VAL A 428 -8.21 16.72 -28.96
C VAL A 428 -6.98 16.07 -28.34
N PHE A 429 -7.11 15.60 -27.10
CA PHE A 429 -6.05 14.91 -26.38
C PHE A 429 -5.61 13.63 -27.13
N ARG A 430 -6.55 12.79 -27.56
CA ARG A 430 -6.25 11.54 -28.27
C ARG A 430 -5.65 11.78 -29.65
N VAL A 431 -6.10 12.80 -30.36
CA VAL A 431 -5.49 13.21 -31.63
C VAL A 431 -4.06 13.68 -31.41
N ALA A 432 -3.80 14.53 -30.41
CA ALA A 432 -2.44 14.96 -30.08
C ALA A 432 -1.55 13.76 -29.74
N GLU A 433 -2.00 12.86 -28.88
CA GLU A 433 -1.29 11.65 -28.49
C GLU A 433 -0.99 10.73 -29.69
N ALA A 434 -1.97 10.49 -30.57
CA ALA A 434 -1.79 9.68 -31.78
C ALA A 434 -0.78 10.30 -32.76
N HIS A 435 -0.67 11.63 -32.78
CA HIS A 435 0.37 12.32 -33.55
C HIS A 435 1.74 12.26 -32.89
N GLY A 436 1.87 11.77 -31.62
CA GLY A 436 3.10 11.79 -30.83
C GLY A 436 3.37 13.14 -30.19
N GLY A 437 2.33 13.97 -30.08
CA GLY A 437 2.36 15.29 -29.48
C GLY A 437 1.73 15.33 -28.09
N LYS A 438 1.35 16.51 -27.64
CA LYS A 438 0.64 16.73 -26.37
C LYS A 438 -0.30 17.93 -26.49
N VAL A 439 -1.28 18.01 -25.57
CA VAL A 439 -2.15 19.18 -25.40
C VAL A 439 -2.13 19.62 -23.95
N CYS A 440 -2.16 20.93 -23.71
CA CYS A 440 -2.32 21.52 -22.39
C CYS A 440 -3.19 22.77 -22.48
N VAL A 441 -3.55 23.33 -21.33
CA VAL A 441 -4.40 24.51 -21.21
C VAL A 441 -3.84 25.45 -20.16
N GLU A 442 -3.95 26.73 -20.43
CA GLU A 442 -3.80 27.81 -19.47
C GLU A 442 -5.09 28.62 -19.47
N SER A 443 -5.68 28.88 -18.32
CA SER A 443 -6.97 29.55 -18.24
C SER A 443 -7.13 30.26 -16.90
N ILE A 444 -7.79 31.40 -16.94
CA ILE A 444 -8.23 32.15 -15.75
C ILE A 444 -9.74 32.19 -15.76
N GLU A 445 -10.38 31.69 -14.67
CA GLU A 445 -11.83 31.68 -14.52
C GLU A 445 -12.38 33.10 -14.60
N GLY A 446 -13.31 33.34 -15.52
CA GLY A 446 -13.92 34.64 -15.80
C GLY A 446 -13.20 35.50 -16.83
N GLU A 447 -12.04 35.10 -17.37
CA GLU A 447 -11.26 35.93 -18.28
C GLU A 447 -11.01 35.28 -19.64
N TYR A 448 -10.37 34.08 -19.67
CA TYR A 448 -9.98 33.44 -20.92
C TYR A 448 -9.65 31.95 -20.74
N SER A 449 -9.65 31.21 -21.89
CA SER A 449 -8.98 29.93 -22.00
C SER A 449 -8.02 29.94 -23.18
N GLU A 450 -6.82 29.34 -23.01
CA GLU A 450 -5.83 29.17 -24.07
C GLU A 450 -5.38 27.73 -24.10
N PHE A 451 -5.64 27.05 -25.24
CA PHE A 451 -5.27 25.66 -25.46
C PHE A 451 -4.00 25.60 -26.33
N PHE A 452 -3.06 24.75 -25.94
CA PHE A 452 -1.77 24.57 -26.58
C PHE A 452 -1.69 23.17 -27.15
N LEU A 453 -1.65 23.03 -28.48
CA LEU A 453 -1.52 21.76 -29.18
C LEU A 453 -0.09 21.66 -29.77
N PHE A 454 0.71 20.75 -29.22
CA PHE A 454 2.07 20.47 -29.65
C PHE A 454 2.06 19.26 -30.58
N LEU A 455 2.60 19.43 -31.79
CA LEU A 455 2.73 18.37 -32.80
C LEU A 455 4.20 18.20 -33.19
N PRO A 456 4.73 16.97 -33.31
CA PRO A 456 6.10 16.76 -33.78
C PRO A 456 6.30 17.29 -35.19
N SER A 457 7.47 17.87 -35.46
CA SER A 457 7.80 18.46 -36.77
C SER A 457 8.01 17.45 -37.90
N GLY A 458 7.87 16.13 -37.62
CA GLY A 458 8.20 15.09 -38.58
C GLY A 458 9.69 15.09 -38.91
N GLU A 459 10.43 14.06 -38.61
CA GLU A 459 11.79 13.93 -39.14
C GLU A 459 11.72 13.85 -40.67
N LYS A 460 12.35 14.82 -41.36
CA LYS A 460 12.82 14.55 -42.71
C LYS A 460 13.88 13.46 -42.57
N LYS A 461 13.48 12.19 -42.79
CA LYS A 461 14.43 11.14 -43.14
C LYS A 461 15.02 11.43 -44.49
#